data_386d5796fd5a00d2686b663c936f0b19
#
_entry.id   386d5796fd5a00d2686b663c936f0b19
#
_cell.length_a   1.000
_cell.length_b   1.000
_cell.length_c   1.000
_cell.angle_alpha   90.00
_cell.angle_beta   90.00
_cell.angle_gamma   90.00
#
_symmetry.space_group_name_H-M   'P 1'
#
loop_
_entity.id
_entity.type
_entity.pdbx_description
1 polymer ?
#
loop_
_entity_poly.entity_id
_entity_poly.type
_entity_poly.pdbx_seq_one_letter_code
_entity_poly.pdbx_strand_id
1 'polypeptide(L)'
;MRGDARSLLHIDNASVDMVLTSPPYLNAIDYMRGHRMALVWLGHKLSELRDIRSASIGAERGPDNKHAASLFLDIQKEMGDAAALLPRHNAMIARYSEDLYRMMSEIARVLKADGKAVLVVGNSCLKGSFISNSKGVAHAGAMVGLRLDDEIVRDLPDRHRYLPMPSGTEDPLGKRMRTESILTFCSAGGPRA
;
A
#
# COMPACT_ATOMS: atom_id res chain seq x y z
N MET A 1 20.42 4.20 -2.42
CA MET A 1 20.14 3.71 -3.80
C MET A 1 18.65 3.92 -4.07
N ARG A 2 18.27 4.34 -5.28
CA ARG A 2 16.86 4.47 -5.69
C ARG A 2 16.43 3.17 -6.40
N GLY A 3 15.26 2.61 -6.06
CA GLY A 3 14.74 1.40 -6.66
C GLY A 3 13.21 1.34 -6.57
N ASP A 4 12.63 0.31 -7.17
CA ASP A 4 11.22 -0.03 -7.08
C ASP A 4 11.06 -1.14 -6.03
N ALA A 5 10.24 -0.93 -5.01
CA ALA A 5 10.00 -1.91 -3.95
C ALA A 5 9.37 -3.22 -4.45
N ARG A 6 8.83 -3.22 -5.67
CA ARG A 6 8.28 -4.41 -6.34
C ARG A 6 9.33 -5.20 -7.14
N SER A 7 10.58 -4.71 -7.17
CA SER A 7 11.70 -5.31 -7.92
C SER A 7 13.02 -4.82 -7.33
N LEU A 8 13.49 -5.48 -6.27
CA LEU A 8 14.71 -5.15 -5.53
C LEU A 8 15.92 -5.95 -6.05
N LEU A 9 16.11 -6.00 -7.37
CA LEU A 9 17.12 -6.82 -8.05
C LEU A 9 18.58 -6.58 -7.59
N HIS A 10 18.83 -5.44 -6.96
CA HIS A 10 20.14 -5.05 -6.43
C HIS A 10 20.37 -5.47 -4.96
N ILE A 11 19.41 -6.16 -4.36
CA ILE A 11 19.49 -6.70 -3.00
C ILE A 11 19.48 -8.22 -3.07
N ASP A 12 20.46 -8.86 -2.47
CA ASP A 12 20.60 -10.31 -2.47
C ASP A 12 19.48 -10.99 -1.66
N ASN A 13 19.19 -12.24 -1.98
CA ASN A 13 18.24 -13.06 -1.22
C ASN A 13 18.74 -13.24 0.22
N ALA A 14 17.82 -13.25 1.19
CA ALA A 14 18.10 -13.51 2.60
C ALA A 14 19.28 -12.69 3.15
N SER A 15 19.36 -11.40 2.79
CA SER A 15 20.46 -10.49 3.16
C SER A 15 20.07 -9.40 4.13
N VAL A 16 18.78 -9.16 4.32
CA VAL A 16 18.22 -8.04 5.11
C VAL A 16 17.72 -8.54 6.46
N ASP A 17 18.18 -7.93 7.55
CA ASP A 17 17.74 -8.26 8.91
C ASP A 17 16.39 -7.64 9.24
N MET A 18 16.13 -6.40 8.74
CA MET A 18 14.91 -5.67 9.03
C MET A 18 14.45 -4.83 7.83
N VAL A 19 13.16 -4.89 7.57
CA VAL A 19 12.46 -3.96 6.67
C VAL A 19 11.53 -3.09 7.52
N LEU A 20 11.67 -1.77 7.45
CA LEU A 20 10.75 -0.80 8.07
C LEU A 20 10.26 0.15 7.00
N THR A 21 8.95 0.17 6.76
CA THR A 21 8.36 1.00 5.71
C THR A 21 6.93 1.40 6.01
N SER A 22 6.49 2.49 5.38
CA SER A 22 5.08 2.88 5.26
C SER A 22 4.76 2.92 3.76
N PRO A 23 4.25 1.83 3.18
CA PRO A 23 3.94 1.79 1.75
C PRO A 23 2.82 2.78 1.42
N PRO A 24 2.75 3.29 0.18
CA PRO A 24 1.65 4.14 -0.22
C PRO A 24 0.30 3.44 -0.02
N TYR A 25 -0.67 4.15 0.57
CA TYR A 25 -2.03 3.64 0.77
C TYR A 25 -2.87 3.86 -0.47
N LEU A 26 -3.82 2.98 -0.74
CA LEU A 26 -4.71 3.13 -1.87
C LEU A 26 -5.49 4.46 -1.77
N ASN A 27 -5.30 5.34 -2.74
CA ASN A 27 -6.02 6.62 -2.89
C ASN A 27 -5.97 7.55 -1.64
N ALA A 28 -4.98 7.40 -0.77
CA ALA A 28 -4.89 8.22 0.43
C ALA A 28 -4.13 9.52 0.20
N ILE A 29 -2.99 9.49 -0.49
CA ILE A 29 -2.15 10.66 -0.73
C ILE A 29 -1.57 10.61 -2.15
N ASP A 30 -1.90 11.61 -2.97
CA ASP A 30 -1.23 11.85 -4.25
C ASP A 30 0.02 12.73 -4.02
N TYR A 31 1.12 12.11 -3.62
CA TYR A 31 2.38 12.79 -3.34
C TYR A 31 2.87 13.61 -4.53
N MET A 32 2.73 13.07 -5.76
CA MET A 32 3.20 13.73 -6.96
C MET A 32 2.40 14.99 -7.27
N ARG A 33 1.11 15.04 -6.93
CA ARG A 33 0.26 16.22 -7.07
C ARG A 33 0.70 17.33 -6.11
N GLY A 34 0.97 16.98 -4.86
CA GLY A 34 1.41 17.94 -3.84
C GLY A 34 2.79 18.54 -4.13
N HIS A 35 3.71 17.74 -4.63
CA HIS A 35 5.10 18.16 -4.87
C HIS A 35 5.37 18.60 -6.32
N ARG A 36 4.39 18.58 -7.22
CA ARG A 36 4.57 18.85 -8.65
C ARG A 36 5.28 20.18 -8.94
N MET A 37 4.88 21.24 -8.26
CA MET A 37 5.47 22.56 -8.46
C MET A 37 6.94 22.58 -8.05
N ALA A 38 7.26 22.05 -6.87
CA ALA A 38 8.64 21.96 -6.40
C ALA A 38 9.52 21.12 -7.33
N LEU A 39 9.00 19.98 -7.82
CA LEU A 39 9.74 19.12 -8.74
C LEU A 39 10.00 19.76 -10.10
N VAL A 40 9.04 20.53 -10.62
CA VAL A 40 9.25 21.32 -11.85
C VAL A 40 10.31 22.41 -11.62
N TRP A 41 10.31 23.07 -10.48
CA TRP A 41 11.34 24.03 -10.09
C TRP A 41 12.74 23.39 -9.99
N LEU A 42 12.81 22.13 -9.58
CA LEU A 42 14.05 21.33 -9.54
C LEU A 42 14.45 20.77 -10.92
N GLY A 43 13.75 21.14 -12.00
CA GLY A 43 14.11 20.80 -13.37
C GLY A 43 13.48 19.50 -13.91
N HIS A 44 12.57 18.86 -13.17
CA HIS A 44 11.86 17.68 -13.67
C HIS A 44 10.82 18.04 -14.72
N LYS A 45 10.77 17.28 -15.81
CA LYS A 45 9.77 17.45 -16.87
C LYS A 45 8.40 16.91 -16.41
N LEU A 46 7.33 17.57 -16.84
CA LEU A 46 5.97 17.12 -16.52
C LEU A 46 5.66 15.71 -17.03
N SER A 47 6.26 15.28 -18.15
CA SER A 47 6.16 13.91 -18.65
C SER A 47 6.76 12.90 -17.68
N GLU A 48 7.97 13.14 -17.19
CA GLU A 48 8.63 12.28 -16.19
C GLU A 48 7.80 12.15 -14.92
N LEU A 49 7.22 13.27 -14.44
CA LEU A 49 6.38 13.26 -13.25
C LEU A 49 5.10 12.46 -13.44
N ARG A 50 4.50 12.48 -14.64
CA ARG A 50 3.35 11.64 -15.00
C ARG A 50 3.73 10.16 -15.01
N ASP A 51 4.88 9.83 -15.58
CA ASP A 51 5.37 8.44 -15.67
C ASP A 51 5.66 7.89 -14.27
N ILE A 52 6.36 8.63 -13.42
CA ILE A 52 6.61 8.26 -12.02
C ILE A 52 5.28 8.07 -11.28
N ARG A 53 4.33 9.00 -11.42
CA ARG A 53 3.01 8.90 -10.79
C ARG A 53 2.27 7.65 -11.24
N SER A 54 2.25 7.37 -12.54
CA SER A 54 1.54 6.22 -13.09
C SER A 54 2.19 4.88 -12.74
N ALA A 55 3.50 4.87 -12.51
CA ALA A 55 4.27 3.69 -12.11
C ALA A 55 4.28 3.44 -10.59
N SER A 56 3.88 4.42 -9.76
CA SER A 56 3.92 4.30 -8.30
C SER A 56 2.91 3.27 -7.79
N ILE A 57 3.22 2.62 -6.68
CA ILE A 57 2.30 1.77 -5.92
C ILE A 57 1.07 2.61 -5.52
N GLY A 58 -0.12 2.05 -5.69
CA GLY A 58 -1.38 2.75 -5.39
C GLY A 58 -1.78 3.82 -6.40
N ALA A 59 -1.15 3.87 -7.58
CA ALA A 59 -1.54 4.77 -8.66
C ALA A 59 -3.00 4.57 -9.08
N GLU A 60 -3.69 5.67 -9.42
CA GLU A 60 -5.09 5.68 -9.85
C GLU A 60 -5.26 5.16 -11.29
N ARG A 61 -4.80 3.95 -11.57
CA ARG A 61 -4.98 3.28 -12.86
C ARG A 61 -5.31 1.81 -12.67
N GLY A 62 -5.87 1.17 -13.71
CA GLY A 62 -6.11 -0.27 -13.72
C GLY A 62 -4.82 -1.09 -13.85
N PRO A 63 -4.91 -2.41 -13.65
CA PRO A 63 -3.78 -3.34 -13.80
C PRO A 63 -3.25 -3.35 -15.23
N ASP A 64 -1.95 -3.56 -15.39
CA ASP A 64 -1.32 -3.65 -16.70
C ASP A 64 -1.75 -4.93 -17.45
N ASN A 65 -2.01 -6.01 -16.72
CA ASN A 65 -2.48 -7.28 -17.25
C ASN A 65 -3.85 -7.63 -16.66
N LYS A 66 -4.90 -7.69 -17.51
CA LYS A 66 -6.26 -8.03 -17.07
C LYS A 66 -6.38 -9.45 -16.50
N HIS A 67 -5.52 -10.38 -16.91
CA HIS A 67 -5.49 -11.75 -16.36
C HIS A 67 -4.87 -11.80 -14.97
N ALA A 68 -3.96 -10.91 -14.63
CA ALA A 68 -3.40 -10.83 -13.28
C ALA A 68 -4.44 -10.41 -12.24
N ALA A 69 -5.47 -9.68 -12.62
CA ALA A 69 -6.54 -9.25 -11.71
C ALA A 69 -7.25 -10.44 -11.02
N SER A 70 -7.36 -11.60 -11.67
CA SER A 70 -7.99 -12.79 -11.11
C SER A 70 -7.11 -13.48 -10.06
N LEU A 71 -5.79 -13.41 -10.18
CA LEU A 71 -4.84 -14.04 -9.25
C LEU A 71 -4.84 -13.39 -7.86
N PHE A 72 -5.25 -12.11 -7.78
CA PHE A 72 -5.23 -11.32 -6.55
C PHE A 72 -6.62 -11.05 -5.99
N LEU A 73 -7.64 -11.84 -6.43
CA LEU A 73 -9.02 -11.69 -5.96
C LEU A 73 -9.14 -11.87 -4.45
N ASP A 74 -8.33 -12.73 -3.85
CA ASP A 74 -8.41 -12.98 -2.41
C ASP A 74 -7.88 -11.77 -1.62
N ILE A 75 -6.79 -11.12 -2.09
CA ILE A 75 -6.34 -9.85 -1.50
C ILE A 75 -7.46 -8.80 -1.62
N GLN A 76 -8.12 -8.70 -2.79
CA GLN A 76 -9.20 -7.73 -3.01
C GLN A 76 -10.39 -7.97 -2.07
N LYS A 77 -10.79 -9.22 -1.87
CA LYS A 77 -11.88 -9.59 -0.94
C LYS A 77 -11.55 -9.19 0.50
N GLU A 78 -10.32 -9.41 0.95
CA GLU A 78 -9.87 -9.01 2.28
C GLU A 78 -9.86 -7.48 2.47
N MET A 79 -9.63 -6.74 1.40
CA MET A 79 -9.67 -5.27 1.46
C MET A 79 -11.08 -4.71 1.61
N GLY A 80 -12.11 -5.43 1.26
CA GLY A 80 -13.51 -5.02 1.42
C GLY A 80 -14.41 -5.40 0.26
N ASP A 81 -15.71 -5.13 0.42
CA ASP A 81 -16.69 -5.41 -0.63
C ASP A 81 -16.60 -4.38 -1.77
N ALA A 82 -16.07 -4.86 -2.89
CA ALA A 82 -15.95 -4.08 -4.11
C ALA A 82 -17.27 -4.01 -4.93
N ALA A 83 -18.33 -4.75 -4.55
CA ALA A 83 -19.56 -4.85 -5.33
C ALA A 83 -20.30 -3.49 -5.47
N ALA A 84 -20.19 -2.63 -4.46
CA ALA A 84 -20.78 -1.29 -4.47
C ALA A 84 -19.94 -0.24 -5.20
N LEU A 85 -18.76 -0.59 -5.70
CA LEU A 85 -17.83 0.34 -6.31
C LEU A 85 -17.98 0.38 -7.84
N LEU A 86 -17.72 1.55 -8.43
CA LEU A 86 -17.66 1.68 -9.89
C LEU A 86 -16.51 0.86 -10.47
N PRO A 87 -16.63 0.36 -11.73
CA PRO A 87 -15.60 -0.49 -12.37
C PRO A 87 -14.17 0.10 -12.30
N ARG A 88 -14.03 1.42 -12.41
CA ARG A 88 -12.73 2.10 -12.30
C ARG A 88 -12.09 1.95 -10.92
N HIS A 89 -12.89 1.94 -9.85
CA HIS A 89 -12.39 1.78 -8.48
C HIS A 89 -11.99 0.34 -8.22
N ASN A 90 -12.76 -0.61 -8.76
CA ASN A 90 -12.38 -2.04 -8.71
C ASN A 90 -11.07 -2.29 -9.46
N ALA A 91 -10.87 -1.65 -10.62
CA ALA A 91 -9.61 -1.72 -11.35
C ALA A 91 -8.42 -1.13 -10.55
N MET A 92 -8.65 -0.07 -9.75
CA MET A 92 -7.62 0.50 -8.86
C MET A 92 -7.27 -0.48 -7.73
N ILE A 93 -8.27 -1.09 -7.10
CA ILE A 93 -8.06 -2.08 -6.04
C ILE A 93 -7.31 -3.30 -6.60
N ALA A 94 -7.69 -3.79 -7.78
CA ALA A 94 -7.01 -4.90 -8.45
C ALA A 94 -5.54 -4.59 -8.72
N ARG A 95 -5.23 -3.39 -9.22
CA ARG A 95 -3.85 -2.94 -9.42
C ARG A 95 -3.07 -2.86 -8.12
N TYR A 96 -3.69 -2.29 -7.09
CA TYR A 96 -3.05 -2.16 -5.79
C TYR A 96 -2.76 -3.53 -5.16
N SER A 97 -3.67 -4.50 -5.30
CA SER A 97 -3.47 -5.88 -4.84
C SER A 97 -2.28 -6.56 -5.53
N GLU A 98 -2.10 -6.35 -6.84
CA GLU A 98 -0.92 -6.80 -7.58
C GLU A 98 0.35 -6.13 -7.05
N ASP A 99 0.32 -4.81 -6.85
CA ASP A 99 1.45 -4.05 -6.32
C ASP A 99 1.84 -4.53 -4.92
N LEU A 100 0.86 -4.79 -4.04
CA LEU A 100 1.08 -5.34 -2.70
C LEU A 100 1.74 -6.72 -2.76
N TYR A 101 1.20 -7.62 -3.56
CA TYR A 101 1.77 -8.96 -3.72
C TYR A 101 3.23 -8.91 -4.17
N ARG A 102 3.53 -8.12 -5.21
CA ARG A 102 4.89 -7.98 -5.74
C ARG A 102 5.85 -7.38 -4.70
N MET A 103 5.42 -6.35 -3.99
CA MET A 103 6.20 -5.74 -2.92
C MET A 103 6.46 -6.74 -1.78
N MET A 104 5.44 -7.46 -1.32
CA MET A 104 5.59 -8.44 -0.25
C MET A 104 6.44 -9.64 -0.69
N SER A 105 6.38 -10.04 -1.97
CA SER A 105 7.27 -11.06 -2.54
C SER A 105 8.73 -10.67 -2.46
N GLU A 106 9.06 -9.42 -2.80
CA GLU A 106 10.43 -8.92 -2.70
C GLU A 106 10.88 -8.79 -1.24
N ILE A 107 10.01 -8.33 -0.34
CA ILE A 107 10.30 -8.30 1.09
C ILE A 107 10.61 -9.72 1.60
N ALA A 108 9.79 -10.71 1.27
CA ALA A 108 9.99 -12.09 1.66
C ALA A 108 11.30 -12.67 1.11
N ARG A 109 11.66 -12.32 -0.13
CA ARG A 109 12.89 -12.78 -0.79
C ARG A 109 14.15 -12.24 -0.12
N VAL A 110 14.18 -10.95 0.20
CA VAL A 110 15.37 -10.29 0.75
C VAL A 110 15.54 -10.49 2.24
N LEU A 111 14.45 -10.78 2.98
CA LEU A 111 14.45 -10.93 4.42
C LEU A 111 15.15 -12.23 4.83
N LYS A 112 16.04 -12.16 5.83
CA LYS A 112 16.66 -13.33 6.46
C LYS A 112 15.61 -14.18 7.19
N ALA A 113 15.94 -15.43 7.50
CA ALA A 113 15.04 -16.36 8.17
C ALA A 113 14.58 -15.88 9.56
N ASP A 114 15.44 -15.14 10.28
CA ASP A 114 15.18 -14.51 11.57
C ASP A 114 14.84 -13.01 11.45
N GLY A 115 14.78 -12.50 10.23
CA GLY A 115 14.52 -11.10 9.93
C GLY A 115 13.04 -10.72 10.17
N LYS A 116 12.81 -9.44 10.39
CA LYS A 116 11.47 -8.87 10.61
C LYS A 116 11.12 -7.79 9.60
N ALA A 117 9.88 -7.77 9.14
CA ALA A 117 9.34 -6.66 8.34
C ALA A 117 8.23 -5.96 9.12
N VAL A 118 8.38 -4.65 9.32
CA VAL A 118 7.41 -3.79 10.00
C VAL A 118 6.83 -2.81 9.00
N LEU A 119 5.52 -2.88 8.80
CA LEU A 119 4.80 -2.02 7.86
C LEU A 119 3.76 -1.18 8.59
N VAL A 120 3.82 0.14 8.40
CA VAL A 120 2.79 1.06 8.90
C VAL A 120 1.80 1.33 7.78
N VAL A 121 0.55 0.94 7.97
CA VAL A 121 -0.48 0.95 6.93
C VAL A 121 -1.74 1.65 7.43
N GLY A 122 -2.15 2.69 6.73
CA GLY A 122 -3.45 3.34 6.95
C GLY A 122 -4.53 2.76 6.03
N ASN A 123 -5.75 2.67 6.55
CA ASN A 123 -6.91 2.27 5.77
C ASN A 123 -7.46 3.45 4.97
N SER A 124 -8.23 3.18 3.93
CA SER A 124 -8.73 4.19 3.00
C SER A 124 -10.26 4.20 2.98
N CYS A 125 -10.84 5.31 2.51
CA CYS A 125 -12.25 5.38 2.17
C CYS A 125 -12.36 5.77 0.69
N LEU A 126 -12.98 4.91 -0.12
CA LEU A 126 -13.15 5.13 -1.54
C LEU A 126 -14.63 5.31 -1.85
N LYS A 127 -15.04 6.55 -2.15
CA LYS A 127 -16.45 6.91 -2.42
C LYS A 127 -17.44 6.45 -1.36
N GLY A 128 -17.08 6.51 -0.10
CA GLY A 128 -17.91 6.09 1.04
C GLY A 128 -17.73 4.65 1.45
N SER A 129 -17.06 3.81 0.65
CA SER A 129 -16.73 2.44 1.01
C SER A 129 -15.38 2.38 1.75
N PHE A 130 -15.37 1.70 2.89
CA PHE A 130 -14.14 1.46 3.66
C PHE A 130 -13.28 0.41 2.95
N ILE A 131 -11.98 0.72 2.79
CA ILE A 131 -11.00 -0.18 2.20
C ILE A 131 -9.93 -0.49 3.24
N SER A 132 -9.87 -1.76 3.66
CA SER A 132 -8.91 -2.25 4.63
C SER A 132 -7.57 -2.58 3.97
N ASN A 133 -6.73 -1.57 3.79
CA ASN A 133 -5.39 -1.76 3.23
C ASN A 133 -4.54 -2.67 4.12
N SER A 134 -4.69 -2.60 5.45
CA SER A 134 -3.97 -3.44 6.41
C SER A 134 -4.26 -4.93 6.20
N LYS A 135 -5.54 -5.32 6.00
CA LYS A 135 -5.89 -6.70 5.68
C LYS A 135 -5.34 -7.16 4.34
N GLY A 136 -5.36 -6.27 3.33
CA GLY A 136 -4.76 -6.56 2.03
C GLY A 136 -3.26 -6.84 2.14
N VAL A 137 -2.53 -6.04 2.91
CA VAL A 137 -1.09 -6.25 3.18
C VAL A 137 -0.86 -7.55 3.96
N ALA A 138 -1.67 -7.82 4.99
CA ALA A 138 -1.56 -9.05 5.78
C ALA A 138 -1.77 -10.29 4.92
N HIS A 139 -2.80 -10.29 4.07
CA HIS A 139 -3.09 -11.41 3.16
C HIS A 139 -1.99 -11.58 2.10
N ALA A 140 -1.51 -10.49 1.49
CA ALA A 140 -0.40 -10.53 0.56
C ALA A 140 0.87 -11.11 1.21
N GLY A 141 1.15 -10.77 2.46
CA GLY A 141 2.24 -11.34 3.25
C GLY A 141 2.09 -12.86 3.43
N ALA A 142 0.91 -13.32 3.81
CA ALA A 142 0.62 -14.76 3.97
C ALA A 142 0.81 -15.53 2.66
N MET A 143 0.39 -14.98 1.53
CA MET A 143 0.55 -15.61 0.21
C MET A 143 2.02 -15.83 -0.18
N VAL A 144 2.94 -15.03 0.32
CA VAL A 144 4.38 -15.12 0.01
C VAL A 144 5.19 -15.80 1.12
N GLY A 145 4.53 -16.43 2.11
CA GLY A 145 5.17 -17.18 3.17
C GLY A 145 5.68 -16.31 4.31
N LEU A 146 5.18 -15.09 4.47
CA LEU A 146 5.39 -14.29 5.67
C LEU A 146 4.26 -14.55 6.67
N ARG A 147 4.60 -14.70 7.94
CA ARG A 147 3.65 -14.84 9.03
C ARG A 147 3.47 -13.47 9.69
N LEU A 148 2.22 -13.02 9.83
CA LEU A 148 1.89 -11.87 10.68
C LEU A 148 2.09 -12.28 12.14
N ASP A 149 3.04 -11.63 12.80
CA ASP A 149 3.43 -11.90 14.19
C ASP A 149 2.68 -11.01 15.17
N ASP A 150 2.49 -9.74 14.80
CA ASP A 150 1.78 -8.75 15.62
C ASP A 150 1.08 -7.70 14.76
N GLU A 151 -0.06 -7.19 15.23
CA GLU A 151 -0.76 -6.04 14.67
C GLU A 151 -1.15 -5.07 15.79
N ILE A 152 -0.58 -3.87 15.76
CA ILE A 152 -0.92 -2.78 16.66
C ILE A 152 -1.73 -1.74 15.90
N VAL A 153 -2.96 -1.49 16.35
CA VAL A 153 -3.79 -0.40 15.79
C VAL A 153 -3.63 0.84 16.68
N ARG A 154 -3.26 1.96 16.07
CA ARG A 154 -3.12 3.24 16.78
C ARG A 154 -4.05 4.30 16.20
N ASP A 155 -4.59 5.15 17.07
CA ASP A 155 -5.36 6.32 16.66
C ASP A 155 -4.47 7.44 16.14
N LEU A 156 -4.89 8.08 15.07
CA LEU A 156 -4.26 9.30 14.57
C LEU A 156 -4.87 10.53 15.27
N PRO A 157 -4.05 11.42 15.88
CA PRO A 157 -4.52 12.68 16.42
C PRO A 157 -5.25 13.52 15.38
N ASP A 158 -6.30 14.25 15.76
CA ASP A 158 -7.17 15.01 14.84
C ASP A 158 -6.40 15.97 13.92
N ARG A 159 -5.37 16.62 14.45
CA ARG A 159 -4.48 17.52 13.70
C ARG A 159 -3.55 16.82 12.68
N HIS A 160 -3.42 15.50 12.74
CA HIS A 160 -2.61 14.69 11.82
C HIS A 160 -3.46 13.91 10.81
N ARG A 161 -4.78 14.08 10.83
CA ARG A 161 -5.70 13.49 9.88
C ARG A 161 -5.69 14.31 8.60
N TYR A 162 -4.86 13.90 7.67
CA TYR A 162 -4.75 14.57 6.38
C TYR A 162 -6.00 14.31 5.54
N LEU A 163 -6.70 15.35 5.14
CA LEU A 163 -7.37 15.65 3.86
C LEU A 163 -8.18 16.94 4.04
N PRO A 164 -8.04 17.93 3.13
CA PRO A 164 -8.93 19.09 3.13
C PRO A 164 -10.36 18.66 2.81
N MET A 165 -11.31 19.24 3.52
CA MET A 165 -12.74 19.00 3.41
C MET A 165 -13.34 19.65 2.19
N PRO A 166 -14.24 18.99 1.44
CA PRO A 166 -15.23 19.72 0.67
C PRO A 166 -16.20 20.40 1.65
N SER A 167 -16.40 21.70 1.49
CA SER A 167 -17.42 22.46 2.20
C SER A 167 -18.80 21.83 1.96
N GLY A 168 -19.55 21.50 3.00
CA GLY A 168 -20.95 21.09 2.90
C GLY A 168 -21.33 19.66 3.25
N THR A 169 -20.52 18.89 3.95
CA THR A 169 -20.88 17.53 4.41
C THR A 169 -21.05 17.47 5.93
N GLU A 170 -22.15 16.89 6.40
CA GLU A 170 -22.54 16.84 7.82
C GLU A 170 -21.65 16.00 8.74
N ASP A 171 -20.78 15.14 8.29
CA ASP A 171 -19.71 14.52 9.10
C ASP A 171 -18.44 14.32 8.30
N PRO A 172 -17.62 15.35 8.22
CA PRO A 172 -16.37 15.31 7.50
C PRO A 172 -15.29 14.48 8.19
N LEU A 173 -15.37 14.33 9.51
CA LEU A 173 -14.41 13.59 10.32
C LEU A 173 -14.67 12.07 10.25
N GLY A 174 -15.92 11.65 10.07
CA GLY A 174 -16.31 10.25 9.94
C GLY A 174 -15.71 9.51 8.75
N LYS A 175 -15.32 10.26 7.70
CA LYS A 175 -14.78 9.71 6.44
C LYS A 175 -13.26 9.74 6.33
N ARG A 176 -12.54 10.22 7.34
CA ARG A 176 -11.08 10.29 7.36
C ARG A 176 -10.48 9.04 7.97
N MET A 177 -9.27 8.71 7.53
CA MET A 177 -8.45 7.72 8.19
C MET A 177 -8.22 8.13 9.65
N ARG A 178 -8.74 7.35 10.59
CA ARG A 178 -8.63 7.63 12.04
C ARG A 178 -7.54 6.81 12.69
N THR A 179 -7.23 5.66 12.10
CA THR A 179 -6.30 4.68 12.65
C THR A 179 -5.27 4.27 11.60
N GLU A 180 -4.10 3.88 12.08
CA GLU A 180 -3.08 3.16 11.32
C GLU A 180 -2.82 1.82 11.99
N SER A 181 -2.55 0.78 11.18
CA SER A 181 -2.08 -0.52 11.64
C SER A 181 -0.57 -0.61 11.47
N ILE A 182 0.12 -1.03 12.53
CA ILE A 182 1.53 -1.41 12.49
C ILE A 182 1.55 -2.93 12.42
N LEU A 183 1.94 -3.47 11.27
CA LEU A 183 1.98 -4.90 10.99
C LEU A 183 3.40 -5.38 11.09
N THR A 184 3.67 -6.36 11.98
CA THR A 184 4.98 -7.01 12.12
C THR A 184 4.92 -8.40 11.52
N PHE A 185 5.78 -8.65 10.54
CA PHE A 185 5.92 -9.95 9.88
C PHE A 185 7.27 -10.57 10.18
N CYS A 186 7.30 -11.90 10.19
CA CYS A 186 8.53 -12.70 10.17
C CYS A 186 8.40 -13.81 9.11
N SER A 187 9.52 -14.39 8.71
CA SER A 187 9.54 -15.56 7.83
C SER A 187 8.77 -16.72 8.50
N ALA A 188 7.94 -17.44 7.73
CA ALA A 188 7.18 -18.58 8.25
C ALA A 188 8.07 -19.71 8.79
N GLY A 189 9.35 -19.78 8.39
CA GLY A 189 10.33 -20.71 8.90
C GLY A 189 11.15 -20.22 10.10
N GLY A 190 10.94 -18.95 10.53
CA GLY A 190 11.63 -18.36 11.66
C GLY A 190 11.12 -18.82 13.03
N PRO A 191 11.91 -18.65 14.12
CA PRO A 191 11.48 -19.00 15.47
C PRO A 191 10.20 -18.22 15.85
N ARG A 192 9.30 -18.85 16.58
CA ARG A 192 8.17 -18.15 17.21
C ARG A 192 8.70 -17.34 18.39
N ALA A 193 8.34 -16.06 18.45
CA ALA A 193 8.67 -15.21 19.60
C ALA A 193 7.87 -15.63 20.83
#